data_8186554719f88369d027c16f1cbffa1f
#
_entry.id   8186554719f88369d027c16f1cbffa1f
#
_cell.length_a   1.000
_cell.length_b   1.000
_cell.length_c   1.000
_cell.angle_alpha   90.00
_cell.angle_beta   90.00
_cell.angle_gamma   90.00
#
_symmetry.space_group_name_H-M   'P 1'
#
loop_
_entity.id
_entity.type
_entity.pdbx_description
1 polymer ?
#
loop_
_entity_poly.entity_id
_entity_poly.type
_entity_poly.pdbx_seq_one_letter_code
_entity_poly.pdbx_strand_id
1 'polypeptide(L)'
;PMKKQILILTLLLPLLAGCTAKQPEPLPCTPGEAQRLVVYTSHKEEVYTPIIREFEERTGIWVDVVSGGTNELLQRIQQEADAPKADVMFGGGVESLESYQDCFSPYICREAAGISEQFQAESGCWTPFSALPVVLVYNTKLVAPESLTSWKDLESPAFRGEIAFADPQI
;
A
#
# COMPACT_ATOMS: atom_id res chain seq x y z
N PRO A 1 -63.41 20.75 19.87
CA PRO A 1 -62.32 19.80 19.99
C PRO A 1 -61.15 20.11 19.02
N MET A 2 -61.42 20.64 17.80
CA MET A 2 -60.37 20.90 16.78
C MET A 2 -59.33 21.95 17.15
N LYS A 3 -59.69 23.01 17.88
CA LYS A 3 -58.75 24.08 18.30
C LYS A 3 -57.69 23.60 19.28
N LYS A 4 -57.95 22.60 20.10
CA LYS A 4 -56.96 22.01 21.04
C LYS A 4 -55.97 21.08 20.33
N GLN A 5 -56.39 20.39 19.26
CA GLN A 5 -55.50 19.52 18.47
C GLN A 5 -54.54 20.33 17.60
N ILE A 6 -54.95 21.47 17.07
CA ILE A 6 -54.10 22.39 16.30
C ILE A 6 -53.04 23.02 17.21
N LEU A 7 -53.38 23.35 18.47
CA LEU A 7 -52.43 23.93 19.43
C LEU A 7 -51.34 22.94 19.86
N ILE A 8 -51.66 21.63 19.95
CA ILE A 8 -50.69 20.57 20.28
C ILE A 8 -49.77 20.28 19.07
N LEU A 9 -50.31 20.35 17.86
CA LEU A 9 -49.51 20.11 16.65
C LEU A 9 -48.52 21.26 16.37
N THR A 10 -48.86 22.51 16.70
CA THR A 10 -47.94 23.66 16.58
C THR A 10 -46.86 23.69 17.67
N LEU A 11 -47.08 23.06 18.81
CA LEU A 11 -46.08 22.99 19.89
C LEU A 11 -45.03 21.86 19.70
N LEU A 12 -45.34 20.85 18.86
CA LEU A 12 -44.43 19.74 18.55
C LEU A 12 -43.44 20.05 17.39
N LEU A 13 -43.70 21.07 16.57
CA LEU A 13 -42.88 21.40 15.42
C LEU A 13 -41.47 21.95 15.75
N PRO A 14 -41.22 22.68 16.86
CA PRO A 14 -39.87 23.16 17.16
C PRO A 14 -38.93 22.12 17.75
N LEU A 15 -39.40 20.91 18.12
CA LEU A 15 -38.56 19.87 18.71
C LEU A 15 -37.74 19.04 17.70
N LEU A 16 -37.98 19.22 16.39
CA LEU A 16 -37.22 18.54 15.32
C LEU A 16 -36.11 19.39 14.70
N ALA A 17 -35.92 20.63 15.13
CA ALA A 17 -34.94 21.56 14.58
C ALA A 17 -33.61 21.60 15.37
N GLY A 18 -33.31 20.63 16.20
CA GLY A 18 -32.17 20.68 17.06
C GLY A 18 -31.30 19.46 16.98
N CYS A 19 -30.49 19.31 15.95
CA CYS A 19 -29.18 18.66 15.96
C CYS A 19 -28.55 18.80 14.59
N THR A 20 -28.23 20.02 14.16
CA THR A 20 -27.06 20.18 13.31
C THR A 20 -25.87 19.95 14.24
N ALA A 21 -25.38 18.72 14.28
CA ALA A 21 -24.08 18.44 14.87
C ALA A 21 -23.06 19.33 14.17
N LYS A 22 -22.61 20.40 14.86
CA LYS A 22 -21.52 21.22 14.36
C LYS A 22 -20.37 20.27 14.15
N GLN A 23 -19.95 20.07 12.89
CA GLN A 23 -18.73 19.34 12.62
C GLN A 23 -17.62 19.94 13.49
N PRO A 24 -16.85 19.15 14.23
CA PRO A 24 -15.75 19.69 15.01
C PRO A 24 -14.85 20.49 14.06
N GLU A 25 -14.59 21.74 14.42
CA GLU A 25 -13.66 22.56 13.66
C GLU A 25 -12.29 21.84 13.68
N PRO A 26 -11.60 21.71 12.52
CA PRO A 26 -10.29 21.13 12.48
C PRO A 26 -9.38 21.85 13.48
N LEU A 27 -8.60 21.09 14.24
CA LEU A 27 -7.62 21.67 15.13
C LEU A 27 -6.68 22.57 14.30
N PRO A 28 -6.21 23.72 14.84
CA PRO A 28 -5.41 24.71 14.06
C PRO A 28 -4.10 24.15 13.50
N CYS A 29 -3.66 22.98 13.91
CA CYS A 29 -2.49 22.26 13.40
C CYS A 29 -2.84 21.05 12.51
N THR A 30 -4.12 20.83 12.16
CA THR A 30 -4.48 19.75 11.21
C THR A 30 -4.13 20.22 9.80
N PRO A 31 -3.27 19.49 9.06
CA PRO A 31 -2.96 19.82 7.67
C PRO A 31 -4.22 19.89 6.82
N GLY A 32 -4.29 20.84 5.90
CA GLY A 32 -5.37 20.89 4.92
C GLY A 32 -5.34 19.67 3.99
N GLU A 33 -6.45 19.34 3.36
CA GLU A 33 -6.57 18.18 2.46
C GLU A 33 -5.52 18.22 1.32
N ALA A 34 -5.22 19.40 0.80
CA ALA A 34 -4.18 19.62 -0.21
C ALA A 34 -2.74 19.41 0.30
N GLN A 35 -2.54 19.22 1.60
CA GLN A 35 -1.25 18.99 2.25
C GLN A 35 -1.17 17.58 2.86
N ARG A 36 -2.04 16.68 2.43
CA ARG A 36 -2.09 15.28 2.90
C ARG A 36 -1.88 14.35 1.73
N LEU A 37 -1.15 13.28 1.98
CA LEU A 37 -0.92 12.17 1.07
C LEU A 37 -1.28 10.87 1.80
N VAL A 38 -2.11 10.03 1.20
CA VAL A 38 -2.46 8.73 1.76
C VAL A 38 -1.62 7.65 1.09
N VAL A 39 -0.82 6.96 1.88
CA VAL A 39 0.08 5.89 1.40
C VAL A 39 -0.39 4.54 1.93
N TYR A 40 -0.71 3.63 1.02
CA TYR A 40 -0.91 2.22 1.35
C TYR A 40 0.44 1.50 1.25
N THR A 41 0.82 0.74 2.28
CA THR A 41 2.13 0.06 2.27
C THR A 41 2.07 -1.35 2.84
N SER A 42 2.78 -2.27 2.16
CA SER A 42 3.03 -3.61 2.66
C SER A 42 4.39 -3.76 3.37
N HIS A 43 5.14 -2.66 3.48
CA HIS A 43 6.39 -2.65 4.22
C HIS A 43 6.17 -2.53 5.72
N LYS A 44 7.14 -3.01 6.48
CA LYS A 44 7.20 -2.82 7.93
C LYS A 44 7.50 -1.37 8.27
N GLU A 45 7.09 -0.97 9.47
CA GLU A 45 7.25 0.39 9.98
C GLU A 45 8.70 0.87 9.95
N GLU A 46 9.65 -0.01 10.25
CA GLU A 46 11.08 0.30 10.23
C GLU A 46 11.60 0.68 8.83
N VAL A 47 10.90 0.26 7.77
CA VAL A 47 11.26 0.56 6.38
C VAL A 47 10.66 1.88 5.94
N TYR A 48 9.37 2.09 6.15
CA TYR A 48 8.71 3.28 5.60
C TYR A 48 8.86 4.54 6.47
N THR A 49 8.96 4.41 7.78
CA THR A 49 9.03 5.57 8.69
C THR A 49 10.16 6.55 8.36
N PRO A 50 11.41 6.14 8.15
CA PRO A 50 12.48 7.08 7.83
C PRO A 50 12.28 7.76 6.47
N ILE A 51 11.67 7.05 5.50
CA ILE A 51 11.40 7.58 4.15
C ILE A 51 10.30 8.65 4.22
N ILE A 52 9.20 8.33 4.92
CA ILE A 52 8.07 9.25 5.09
C ILE A 52 8.49 10.50 5.83
N ARG A 53 9.22 10.35 6.93
CA ARG A 53 9.70 11.48 7.70
C ARG A 53 10.57 12.43 6.85
N GLU A 54 11.50 11.89 6.08
CA GLU A 54 12.34 12.69 5.18
C GLU A 54 11.49 13.40 4.11
N PHE A 55 10.44 12.72 3.59
CA PHE A 55 9.52 13.32 2.64
C PHE A 55 8.72 14.46 3.27
N GLU A 56 8.16 14.28 4.45
CA GLU A 56 7.41 15.30 5.17
C GLU A 56 8.29 16.53 5.52
N GLU A 57 9.53 16.29 5.99
CA GLU A 57 10.48 17.35 6.31
C GLU A 57 10.87 18.18 5.07
N ARG A 58 10.99 17.55 3.90
CA ARG A 58 11.36 18.23 2.66
C ARG A 58 10.21 18.94 1.97
N THR A 59 9.01 18.41 2.08
CA THR A 59 7.87 18.89 1.28
C THR A 59 6.84 19.66 2.08
N GLY A 60 6.79 19.46 3.39
CA GLY A 60 5.72 19.97 4.24
C GLY A 60 4.37 19.26 4.00
N ILE A 61 4.36 18.14 3.26
CA ILE A 61 3.18 17.34 3.01
C ILE A 61 3.09 16.25 4.08
N TRP A 62 1.98 16.19 4.78
CA TRP A 62 1.68 15.17 5.78
C TRP A 62 1.32 13.83 5.13
N VAL A 63 1.83 12.72 5.66
CA VAL A 63 1.55 11.39 5.11
C VAL A 63 0.74 10.54 6.10
N ASP A 64 -0.44 10.14 5.66
CA ASP A 64 -1.26 9.14 6.36
C ASP A 64 -0.92 7.75 5.83
N VAL A 65 -0.47 6.87 6.71
CA VAL A 65 -0.08 5.50 6.35
C VAL A 65 -1.14 4.49 6.71
N VAL A 66 -1.49 3.66 5.75
CA VAL A 66 -2.30 2.46 5.95
C VAL A 66 -1.44 1.24 5.60
N SER A 67 -1.09 0.45 6.61
CA SER A 67 -0.30 -0.76 6.43
C SER A 67 -1.17 -2.01 6.35
N GLY A 68 -0.77 -2.98 5.53
CA GLY A 68 -1.49 -4.26 5.35
C GLY A 68 -0.72 -5.22 4.45
N GLY A 69 -1.28 -6.40 4.21
CA GLY A 69 -0.72 -7.33 3.23
C GLY A 69 -0.83 -6.80 1.80
N THR A 70 0.15 -7.10 0.94
CA THR A 70 0.14 -6.64 -0.46
C THR A 70 -1.19 -6.94 -1.16
N ASN A 71 -1.65 -8.18 -1.12
CA ASN A 71 -2.90 -8.58 -1.78
C ASN A 71 -4.14 -7.94 -1.17
N GLU A 72 -4.15 -7.77 0.15
CA GLU A 72 -5.24 -7.09 0.87
C GLU A 72 -5.36 -5.63 0.41
N LEU A 73 -4.24 -4.92 0.37
CA LEU A 73 -4.21 -3.52 -0.06
C LEU A 73 -4.57 -3.36 -1.54
N LEU A 74 -4.09 -4.25 -2.42
CA LEU A 74 -4.42 -4.21 -3.83
C LEU A 74 -5.91 -4.51 -4.09
N GLN A 75 -6.50 -5.47 -3.39
CA GLN A 75 -7.94 -5.71 -3.44
C GLN A 75 -8.73 -4.50 -2.94
N ARG A 76 -8.26 -3.84 -1.89
CA ARG A 76 -8.87 -2.63 -1.37
C ARG A 76 -8.81 -1.49 -2.38
N ILE A 77 -7.66 -1.26 -3.03
CA ILE A 77 -7.51 -0.27 -4.11
C ILE A 77 -8.51 -0.55 -5.23
N GLN A 78 -8.67 -1.82 -5.64
CA GLN A 78 -9.64 -2.21 -6.66
C GLN A 78 -11.09 -1.93 -6.22
N GLN A 79 -11.43 -2.21 -4.96
CA GLN A 79 -12.77 -1.92 -4.43
C GLN A 79 -13.06 -0.42 -4.32
N GLU A 80 -12.03 0.39 -4.14
CA GLU A 80 -12.11 1.85 -4.04
C GLU A 80 -12.00 2.56 -5.41
N ALA A 81 -11.99 1.83 -6.54
CA ALA A 81 -11.74 2.39 -7.87
C ALA A 81 -12.66 3.57 -8.25
N ASP A 82 -13.94 3.53 -7.83
CA ASP A 82 -14.90 4.63 -8.10
C ASP A 82 -14.67 5.86 -7.21
N ALA A 83 -14.00 5.70 -6.07
CA ALA A 83 -13.68 6.76 -5.13
C ALA A 83 -12.37 6.44 -4.39
N PRO A 84 -11.22 6.59 -5.06
CA PRO A 84 -9.91 6.23 -4.53
C PRO A 84 -9.63 6.91 -3.18
N LYS A 85 -9.04 6.16 -2.25
CA LYS A 85 -8.65 6.65 -0.93
C LYS A 85 -7.14 6.79 -0.78
N ALA A 86 -6.39 5.97 -1.50
CA ALA A 86 -4.94 6.03 -1.50
C ALA A 86 -4.43 6.82 -2.70
N ASP A 87 -3.42 7.62 -2.46
CA ASP A 87 -2.67 8.35 -3.50
C ASP A 87 -1.50 7.51 -4.02
N VAL A 88 -0.87 6.73 -3.14
CA VAL A 88 0.32 5.94 -3.47
C VAL A 88 0.24 4.54 -2.84
N MET A 89 0.55 3.52 -3.61
CA MET A 89 0.91 2.19 -3.10
C MET A 89 2.42 2.10 -2.99
N PHE A 90 2.94 1.91 -1.78
CA PHE A 90 4.36 1.78 -1.51
C PHE A 90 4.71 0.35 -1.10
N GLY A 91 5.27 -0.41 -2.01
CA GLY A 91 5.60 -1.82 -1.83
C GLY A 91 4.83 -2.74 -2.77
N GLY A 92 4.92 -4.02 -2.51
CA GLY A 92 4.38 -5.07 -3.38
C GLY A 92 5.42 -5.64 -4.34
N GLY A 93 5.23 -6.90 -4.73
CA GLY A 93 6.02 -7.54 -5.78
C GLY A 93 5.49 -7.16 -7.16
N VAL A 94 6.36 -7.21 -8.17
CA VAL A 94 6.04 -6.85 -9.57
C VAL A 94 4.82 -7.62 -10.07
N GLU A 95 4.78 -8.93 -9.87
CA GLU A 95 3.69 -9.79 -10.34
C GLU A 95 2.33 -9.38 -9.76
N SER A 96 2.32 -8.98 -8.48
CA SER A 96 1.11 -8.50 -7.83
C SER A 96 0.68 -7.14 -8.38
N LEU A 97 1.62 -6.21 -8.56
CA LEU A 97 1.33 -4.88 -9.09
C LEU A 97 0.83 -4.94 -10.55
N GLU A 98 1.44 -5.78 -11.38
CA GLU A 98 1.02 -5.98 -12.78
C GLU A 98 -0.39 -6.57 -12.88
N SER A 99 -0.76 -7.46 -11.95
CA SER A 99 -2.11 -8.03 -11.91
C SER A 99 -3.21 -6.99 -11.61
N TYR A 100 -2.83 -5.85 -11.05
CA TYR A 100 -3.73 -4.73 -10.70
C TYR A 100 -3.37 -3.44 -11.43
N GLN A 101 -2.61 -3.51 -12.53
CA GLN A 101 -2.11 -2.31 -13.23
C GLN A 101 -3.21 -1.33 -13.66
N ASP A 102 -4.41 -1.82 -13.98
CA ASP A 102 -5.56 -1.00 -14.37
C ASP A 102 -6.09 -0.10 -13.22
N CYS A 103 -5.65 -0.37 -11.99
CA CYS A 103 -5.98 0.44 -10.82
C CYS A 103 -5.00 1.60 -10.60
N PHE A 104 -3.93 1.70 -11.38
CA PHE A 104 -2.87 2.70 -11.23
C PHE A 104 -2.81 3.63 -12.43
N SER A 105 -2.54 4.90 -12.17
CA SER A 105 -2.23 5.87 -13.22
C SER A 105 -0.76 5.78 -13.62
N PRO A 106 -0.44 5.75 -14.92
CA PRO A 106 0.95 5.77 -15.36
C PRO A 106 1.66 7.05 -14.91
N TYR A 107 2.84 6.87 -14.32
CA TYR A 107 3.71 7.97 -13.89
C TYR A 107 5.17 7.56 -14.01
N ILE A 108 5.94 8.31 -14.78
CA ILE A 108 7.38 8.09 -14.90
C ILE A 108 8.09 9.11 -13.99
N CYS A 109 8.67 8.63 -12.90
CA CYS A 109 9.39 9.49 -11.99
C CYS A 109 10.70 9.99 -12.64
N ARG A 110 11.17 11.15 -12.20
CA ARG A 110 12.41 11.76 -12.71
C ARG A 110 13.63 10.84 -12.57
N GLU A 111 13.68 10.06 -11.51
CA GLU A 111 14.79 9.17 -11.19
C GLU A 111 14.74 7.84 -11.97
N ALA A 112 13.67 7.57 -12.72
CA ALA A 112 13.54 6.34 -13.52
C ALA A 112 14.67 6.18 -14.54
N ALA A 113 15.26 7.28 -15.04
CA ALA A 113 16.40 7.22 -15.95
C ALA A 113 17.66 6.58 -15.34
N GLY A 114 17.76 6.51 -14.01
CA GLY A 114 18.85 5.84 -13.31
C GLY A 114 18.61 4.34 -13.05
N ILE A 115 17.42 3.84 -13.40
CA ILE A 115 17.04 2.44 -13.20
C ILE A 115 17.32 1.66 -14.48
N SER A 116 17.99 0.51 -14.36
CA SER A 116 18.26 -0.36 -15.50
C SER A 116 16.95 -0.78 -16.18
N GLU A 117 16.92 -0.79 -17.53
CA GLU A 117 15.73 -1.09 -18.34
C GLU A 117 15.03 -2.40 -17.93
N GLN A 118 15.80 -3.43 -17.61
CA GLN A 118 15.29 -4.74 -17.17
C GLN A 118 14.42 -4.69 -15.91
N PHE A 119 14.46 -3.59 -15.15
CA PHE A 119 13.66 -3.39 -13.94
C PHE A 119 12.57 -2.33 -14.11
N GLN A 120 12.45 -1.71 -15.25
CA GLN A 120 11.44 -0.69 -15.53
C GLN A 120 10.12 -1.36 -15.93
N ALA A 121 9.00 -0.78 -15.48
CA ALA A 121 7.68 -1.18 -15.93
C ALA A 121 7.40 -0.67 -17.36
N GLU A 122 7.03 -1.54 -18.28
CA GLU A 122 6.60 -1.13 -19.61
C GLU A 122 5.34 -0.24 -19.55
N SER A 123 4.45 -0.54 -18.59
CA SER A 123 3.21 0.23 -18.37
C SER A 123 3.44 1.61 -17.76
N GLY A 124 4.56 1.82 -17.07
CA GLY A 124 4.81 3.02 -16.27
C GLY A 124 3.94 3.13 -15.01
N CYS A 125 3.16 2.09 -14.67
CA CYS A 125 2.25 2.10 -13.52
C CYS A 125 2.95 1.87 -12.18
N TRP A 126 4.20 1.45 -12.18
CA TRP A 126 5.02 1.30 -10.98
C TRP A 126 6.47 1.66 -11.25
N THR A 127 7.20 2.04 -10.22
CA THR A 127 8.64 2.34 -10.27
C THR A 127 9.34 1.53 -9.19
N PRO A 128 10.35 0.72 -9.53
CA PRO A 128 11.08 -0.06 -8.53
C PRO A 128 12.02 0.85 -7.73
N PHE A 129 12.16 0.56 -6.44
CA PHE A 129 13.13 1.23 -5.58
C PHE A 129 14.09 0.23 -4.91
N SER A 130 13.80 -1.07 -4.98
CA SER A 130 14.64 -2.13 -4.44
C SER A 130 14.51 -3.40 -5.27
N ALA A 131 15.55 -4.24 -5.23
CA ALA A 131 15.51 -5.58 -5.79
C ALA A 131 15.70 -6.59 -4.66
N LEU A 132 14.81 -7.57 -4.56
CA LEU A 132 14.88 -8.68 -3.61
C LEU A 132 15.15 -9.98 -4.37
N PRO A 133 16.43 -10.31 -4.62
CA PRO A 133 16.76 -11.52 -5.34
C PRO A 133 16.45 -12.74 -4.48
N VAL A 134 15.82 -13.75 -5.07
CA VAL A 134 15.73 -15.08 -4.47
C VAL A 134 17.08 -15.77 -4.67
N VAL A 135 17.67 -16.25 -3.57
CA VAL A 135 19.02 -16.85 -3.57
C VAL A 135 18.98 -18.24 -2.99
N LEU A 136 19.96 -19.07 -3.41
CA LEU A 136 20.22 -20.37 -2.81
C LEU A 136 21.24 -20.20 -1.69
N VAL A 137 20.87 -20.59 -0.48
CA VAL A 137 21.77 -20.65 0.68
C VAL A 137 21.99 -22.11 1.01
N TYR A 138 23.25 -22.53 1.11
CA TYR A 138 23.60 -23.92 1.40
C TYR A 138 24.70 -24.02 2.45
N ASN A 139 24.72 -25.14 3.14
CA ASN A 139 25.77 -25.44 4.12
C ASN A 139 27.03 -25.96 3.40
N THR A 140 28.10 -25.18 3.39
CA THR A 140 29.37 -25.52 2.72
C THR A 140 30.10 -26.72 3.31
N LYS A 141 29.67 -27.24 4.47
CA LYS A 141 30.18 -28.48 5.03
C LYS A 141 29.47 -29.73 4.48
N LEU A 142 28.26 -29.55 3.91
CA LEU A 142 27.45 -30.65 3.38
C LEU A 142 27.38 -30.64 1.85
N VAL A 143 27.49 -29.49 1.24
CA VAL A 143 27.35 -29.29 -0.20
C VAL A 143 28.62 -28.62 -0.73
N ALA A 144 29.28 -29.26 -1.67
CA ALA A 144 30.41 -28.66 -2.35
C ALA A 144 29.94 -27.53 -3.28
N PRO A 145 30.60 -26.35 -3.29
CA PRO A 145 30.15 -25.20 -4.09
C PRO A 145 29.95 -25.48 -5.56
N GLU A 146 30.78 -26.36 -6.11
CA GLU A 146 30.76 -26.78 -7.51
C GLU A 146 29.55 -27.66 -7.88
N SER A 147 28.86 -28.23 -6.88
CA SER A 147 27.67 -29.07 -7.12
C SER A 147 26.35 -28.30 -7.16
N LEU A 148 26.36 -27.00 -6.86
CA LEU A 148 25.19 -26.14 -6.81
C LEU A 148 25.51 -24.79 -7.45
N THR A 149 25.46 -24.74 -8.78
CA THR A 149 25.79 -23.57 -9.60
C THR A 149 24.58 -22.91 -10.23
N SER A 150 23.47 -23.61 -10.25
CA SER A 150 22.20 -23.14 -10.84
C SER A 150 21.00 -23.67 -10.08
N TRP A 151 19.82 -23.04 -10.31
CA TRP A 151 18.53 -23.53 -9.78
C TRP A 151 18.21 -24.95 -10.26
N LYS A 152 18.64 -25.31 -11.45
CA LYS A 152 18.41 -26.62 -12.05
C LYS A 152 19.12 -27.75 -11.28
N ASP A 153 20.22 -27.46 -10.62
CA ASP A 153 20.97 -28.46 -9.85
C ASP A 153 20.15 -28.98 -8.66
N LEU A 154 19.13 -28.21 -8.18
CA LEU A 154 18.20 -28.64 -7.14
C LEU A 154 17.33 -29.82 -7.56
N GLU A 155 17.17 -30.10 -8.85
CA GLU A 155 16.44 -31.26 -9.36
C GLU A 155 17.22 -32.57 -9.18
N SER A 156 18.51 -32.48 -8.82
CA SER A 156 19.36 -33.65 -8.58
C SER A 156 18.80 -34.52 -7.46
N PRO A 157 18.77 -35.86 -7.64
CA PRO A 157 18.38 -36.79 -6.58
C PRO A 157 19.15 -36.63 -5.27
N ALA A 158 20.38 -36.06 -5.34
CA ALA A 158 21.24 -35.83 -4.18
C ALA A 158 20.61 -34.84 -3.18
N PHE A 159 19.74 -33.95 -3.64
CA PHE A 159 19.06 -32.93 -2.78
C PHE A 159 17.66 -33.35 -2.34
N ARG A 160 17.23 -34.58 -2.64
CA ARG A 160 15.89 -35.06 -2.28
C ARG A 160 15.70 -35.12 -0.76
N GLY A 161 14.76 -34.30 -0.25
CA GLY A 161 14.48 -34.19 1.20
C GLY A 161 15.46 -33.30 1.97
N GLU A 162 16.43 -32.67 1.27
CA GLU A 162 17.45 -31.80 1.87
C GLU A 162 17.19 -30.32 1.58
N ILE A 163 16.11 -29.99 0.86
CA ILE A 163 15.77 -28.63 0.49
C ILE A 163 14.77 -28.06 1.49
N ALA A 164 15.13 -26.95 2.16
CA ALA A 164 14.20 -26.11 2.90
C ALA A 164 13.72 -24.96 2.00
N PHE A 165 12.43 -24.78 1.90
CA PHE A 165 11.81 -23.74 1.10
C PHE A 165 10.75 -23.02 1.92
N ALA A 166 10.71 -21.68 1.83
CA ALA A 166 9.64 -20.92 2.44
C ALA A 166 8.32 -21.17 1.69
N ASP A 167 7.23 -21.32 2.42
CA ASP A 167 5.92 -21.49 1.80
C ASP A 167 5.58 -20.23 0.98
N PRO A 168 5.35 -20.37 -0.34
CA PRO A 168 5.04 -19.21 -1.18
C PRO A 168 3.67 -18.60 -0.92
N GLN A 169 2.85 -19.24 -0.06
CA GLN A 169 1.51 -18.75 0.31
C GLN A 169 1.49 -17.90 1.59
N ILE A 170 2.65 -17.75 2.27
CA ILE A 170 2.76 -16.98 3.51
C ILE A 170 3.25 -15.55 3.22
#